data_f35958d51129362d4fb37a24a4a16b79
#
_entry.id   f35958d51129362d4fb37a24a4a16b79
#
_cell.length_a   1.000
_cell.length_b   1.000
_cell.length_c   1.000
_cell.angle_alpha   90.00
_cell.angle_beta   90.00
_cell.angle_gamma   90.00
#
_symmetry.space_group_name_H-M   'P 1'
#
loop_
_entity.id
_entity.type
_entity.pdbx_description
1 polymer ?
#
loop_
_entity_poly.entity_id
_entity_poly.type
_entity_poly.pdbx_seq_one_letter_code
_entity_poly.pdbx_strand_id
1 'polypeptide(L)'
;MKLKGRSVAKGVAAGKALVSRQRISFLGAVEPTTGVVVDKTHDLYGKGVASRVLVFPGGKGSTVGSYVIYQLKKHGKSPAAMVILDRSADTIVAVGAIIAEIPAVDSVELKLELGAGAAEGEGGRGLLRDGEGGLLRDGEEVVVNADEGYIEF
;
A
#
# COMPACT_ATOMS: atom_id res chain seq x y z
N MET A 1 -14.90 -8.86 7.06
CA MET A 1 -14.94 -7.38 7.29
C MET A 1 -14.78 -6.67 5.95
N LYS A 2 -15.70 -5.79 5.64
CA LYS A 2 -15.69 -5.02 4.40
C LYS A 2 -15.70 -3.54 4.74
N LEU A 3 -14.75 -2.79 4.22
CA LEU A 3 -14.63 -1.36 4.46
C LEU A 3 -14.74 -0.58 3.16
N LYS A 4 -15.59 0.41 3.16
CA LYS A 4 -15.75 1.31 2.04
C LYS A 4 -14.54 2.23 1.88
N GLY A 5 -14.19 2.49 0.63
CA GLY A 5 -13.17 3.47 0.26
C GLY A 5 -13.61 4.17 -1.01
N ARG A 6 -12.67 4.83 -1.65
CA ARG A 6 -12.91 5.51 -2.92
C ARG A 6 -11.97 4.91 -3.97
N SER A 7 -12.49 4.62 -5.15
CA SER A 7 -11.65 4.13 -6.25
C SER A 7 -10.67 5.21 -6.73
N VAL A 8 -9.42 4.87 -6.77
CA VAL A 8 -8.34 5.70 -7.34
C VAL A 8 -7.97 5.16 -8.72
N ALA A 9 -7.79 3.85 -8.81
CA ALA A 9 -7.52 3.18 -10.07
C ALA A 9 -8.30 1.87 -10.07
N LYS A 10 -9.01 1.59 -11.15
CA LYS A 10 -9.94 0.48 -11.23
C LYS A 10 -9.26 -0.88 -11.26
N GLY A 11 -10.02 -1.90 -10.89
CA GLY A 11 -9.61 -3.28 -10.91
C GLY A 11 -9.95 -3.99 -9.62
N VAL A 12 -9.77 -5.30 -9.62
CA VAL A 12 -9.96 -6.15 -8.44
C VAL A 12 -8.73 -7.03 -8.31
N ALA A 13 -8.15 -7.06 -7.13
CA ALA A 13 -6.99 -7.92 -6.87
C ALA A 13 -6.95 -8.30 -5.40
N ALA A 14 -6.22 -9.36 -5.11
CA ALA A 14 -6.04 -9.85 -3.75
C ALA A 14 -4.56 -10.15 -3.52
N GLY A 15 -4.16 -10.10 -2.27
CA GLY A 15 -2.81 -10.44 -1.87
C GLY A 15 -2.65 -10.27 -0.37
N LYS A 16 -1.47 -10.61 0.11
CA LYS A 16 -1.15 -10.44 1.52
C LYS A 16 -0.79 -8.99 1.80
N ALA A 17 -1.37 -8.44 2.85
CA ALA A 17 -1.11 -7.05 3.24
C ALA A 17 0.37 -6.85 3.57
N LEU A 18 0.93 -5.77 3.05
CA LEU A 18 2.22 -5.24 3.45
C LEU A 18 1.95 -3.85 4.00
N VAL A 19 1.99 -3.71 5.31
CA VAL A 19 1.55 -2.49 5.98
C VAL A 19 2.76 -1.62 6.32
N SER A 20 2.70 -0.35 5.94
CA SER A 20 3.69 0.64 6.29
C SER A 20 3.04 1.79 7.05
N ARG A 21 3.74 2.33 8.03
CA ARG A 21 3.36 3.56 8.74
C ARG A 21 3.91 4.80 8.06
N GLN A 22 4.81 4.63 7.12
CA GLN A 22 5.56 5.72 6.52
C GLN A 22 5.17 5.92 5.07
N ARG A 23 5.24 7.17 4.64
CA ARG A 23 5.08 7.48 3.23
C ARG A 23 6.22 6.88 2.42
N ILE A 24 5.96 6.59 1.17
CA ILE A 24 6.95 5.97 0.29
C ILE A 24 7.34 6.95 -0.81
N SER A 25 8.63 7.27 -0.88
CA SER A 25 9.21 7.95 -2.02
C SER A 25 9.63 6.86 -3.02
N PHE A 26 8.78 6.56 -3.98
CA PHE A 26 9.04 5.44 -4.90
C PHE A 26 10.35 5.61 -5.63
N LEU A 27 10.66 6.83 -6.07
CA LEU A 27 11.98 7.10 -6.61
C LEU A 27 13.00 7.12 -5.47
N GLY A 28 13.89 6.17 -5.48
CA GLY A 28 14.96 6.05 -4.48
C GLY A 28 14.67 5.05 -3.37
N ALA A 29 13.41 4.80 -3.01
CA ALA A 29 13.10 3.87 -1.94
C ALA A 29 12.82 2.45 -2.44
N VAL A 30 12.29 2.31 -3.66
CA VAL A 30 11.92 0.99 -4.19
C VAL A 30 12.72 0.73 -5.46
N GLU A 31 13.41 -0.41 -5.48
CA GLU A 31 14.16 -0.83 -6.66
C GLU A 31 13.19 -1.38 -7.72
N PRO A 32 13.06 -0.73 -8.89
CA PRO A 32 12.01 -1.11 -9.84
C PRO A 32 12.20 -2.49 -10.49
N THR A 33 13.41 -3.02 -10.52
CA THR A 33 13.64 -4.34 -11.14
C THR A 33 13.38 -5.49 -10.19
N THR A 34 13.41 -5.26 -8.88
CA THR A 34 13.22 -6.31 -7.87
C THR A 34 11.97 -6.11 -7.03
N GLY A 35 11.47 -4.88 -6.94
CA GLY A 35 10.37 -4.55 -6.07
C GLY A 35 10.75 -4.47 -4.59
N VAL A 36 12.03 -4.52 -4.27
CA VAL A 36 12.49 -4.50 -2.88
C VAL A 36 12.70 -3.06 -2.42
N VAL A 37 12.29 -2.79 -1.19
CA VAL A 37 12.52 -1.50 -0.55
C VAL A 37 13.98 -1.44 -0.12
N VAL A 38 14.72 -0.47 -0.67
CA VAL A 38 16.16 -0.34 -0.48
C VAL A 38 16.54 0.86 0.39
N ASP A 39 15.58 1.65 0.81
CA ASP A 39 15.79 2.77 1.73
C ASP A 39 15.95 2.21 3.15
N LYS A 40 17.17 2.32 3.68
CA LYS A 40 17.51 1.77 4.99
C LYS A 40 16.77 2.45 6.14
N THR A 41 16.21 3.63 5.92
CA THR A 41 15.48 4.37 6.94
C THR A 41 13.98 4.06 6.92
N HIS A 42 13.52 3.30 5.95
CA HIS A 42 12.11 3.00 5.81
C HIS A 42 11.71 1.74 6.58
N ASP A 43 10.51 1.72 7.16
CA ASP A 43 10.03 0.57 7.93
C ASP A 43 9.84 -0.70 7.09
N LEU A 44 9.75 -0.57 5.77
CA LEU A 44 9.68 -1.72 4.87
C LEU A 44 11.04 -2.13 4.30
N TYR A 45 12.14 -1.59 4.81
CA TYR A 45 13.47 -1.91 4.28
C TYR A 45 13.67 -3.43 4.18
N GLY A 46 14.11 -3.87 3.01
CA GLY A 46 14.36 -5.28 2.73
C GLY A 46 13.12 -6.08 2.35
N LYS A 47 11.93 -5.49 2.43
CA LYS A 47 10.70 -6.19 2.04
C LYS A 47 10.40 -5.96 0.57
N GLY A 48 9.79 -6.94 -0.07
CA GLY A 48 9.35 -6.85 -1.46
C GLY A 48 7.88 -6.47 -1.55
N VAL A 49 7.56 -5.57 -2.45
CA VAL A 49 6.16 -5.14 -2.67
C VAL A 49 5.44 -6.04 -3.68
N ALA A 50 6.17 -6.87 -4.42
CA ALA A 50 5.62 -7.66 -5.51
C ALA A 50 4.47 -8.55 -5.04
N SER A 51 3.36 -8.46 -5.73
CA SER A 51 2.15 -9.27 -5.49
C SER A 51 1.52 -9.07 -4.11
N ARG A 52 1.95 -8.06 -3.37
CA ARG A 52 1.38 -7.73 -2.06
C ARG A 52 0.30 -6.66 -2.22
N VAL A 53 -0.63 -6.62 -1.28
CA VAL A 53 -1.52 -5.46 -1.13
C VAL A 53 -0.78 -4.47 -0.24
N LEU A 54 -0.29 -3.39 -0.84
CA LEU A 54 0.48 -2.37 -0.13
C LEU A 54 -0.48 -1.42 0.58
N VAL A 55 -0.42 -1.39 1.90
CA VAL A 55 -1.28 -0.54 2.74
C VAL A 55 -0.38 0.49 3.41
N PHE A 56 -0.54 1.76 3.05
CA PHE A 56 0.40 2.80 3.46
C PHE A 56 -0.27 4.18 3.44
N PRO A 57 0.31 5.18 4.12
CA PRO A 57 -0.31 6.51 4.14
C PRO A 57 -0.42 7.16 2.76
N GLY A 58 0.60 7.04 1.94
CA GLY A 58 0.63 7.65 0.62
C GLY A 58 2.06 7.83 0.14
N GLY A 59 2.22 8.49 -1.00
CA GLY A 59 3.52 8.77 -1.58
C GLY A 59 4.08 10.11 -1.13
N LYS A 60 5.33 10.32 -1.46
CA LYS A 60 6.02 11.60 -1.29
C LYS A 60 7.18 11.68 -2.28
N GLY A 61 7.85 12.80 -2.29
CA GLY A 61 9.08 12.98 -3.05
C GLY A 61 8.83 13.36 -4.50
N SER A 62 9.69 12.87 -5.37
CA SER A 62 9.69 13.25 -6.79
C SER A 62 8.48 12.72 -7.55
N THR A 63 7.95 13.52 -8.48
CA THR A 63 6.90 13.10 -9.40
C THR A 63 7.33 11.96 -10.30
N VAL A 64 8.63 11.75 -10.47
CA VAL A 64 9.18 10.60 -11.20
C VAL A 64 8.81 9.28 -10.50
N GLY A 65 8.39 9.34 -9.23
CA GLY A 65 7.90 8.17 -8.52
C GLY A 65 6.75 7.46 -9.23
N SER A 66 5.89 8.20 -9.95
CA SER A 66 4.84 7.58 -10.76
C SER A 66 5.42 6.66 -11.82
N TYR A 67 6.51 7.07 -12.45
CA TYR A 67 7.18 6.25 -13.45
C TYR A 67 7.84 5.02 -12.84
N VAL A 68 8.35 5.15 -11.61
CA VAL A 68 8.90 3.97 -10.88
C VAL A 68 7.81 2.94 -10.65
N ILE A 69 6.61 3.36 -10.28
CA ILE A 69 5.47 2.45 -10.11
C ILE A 69 5.16 1.74 -11.43
N TYR A 70 5.19 2.47 -12.53
CA TYR A 70 5.00 1.88 -13.85
C TYR A 70 6.09 0.86 -14.19
N GLN A 71 7.35 1.18 -13.89
CA GLN A 71 8.47 0.25 -14.12
C GLN A 71 8.32 -1.03 -13.29
N LEU A 72 7.84 -0.92 -12.05
CA LEU A 72 7.55 -2.10 -11.22
C LEU A 72 6.58 -3.03 -11.95
N LYS A 73 5.53 -2.48 -12.52
CA LYS A 73 4.56 -3.26 -13.28
C LYS A 73 5.21 -3.93 -14.48
N LYS A 74 6.02 -3.20 -15.22
CA LYS A 74 6.71 -3.73 -16.39
C LYS A 74 7.65 -4.88 -16.06
N HIS A 75 8.27 -4.85 -14.88
CA HIS A 75 9.18 -5.91 -14.44
C HIS A 75 8.45 -7.04 -13.70
N GLY A 76 7.13 -7.00 -13.60
CA GLY A 76 6.35 -8.01 -12.89
C GLY A 76 6.56 -7.97 -11.38
N LYS A 77 6.94 -6.82 -10.83
CA LYS A 77 7.28 -6.63 -9.42
C LYS A 77 6.37 -5.63 -8.72
N SER A 78 5.26 -5.26 -9.33
CA SER A 78 4.34 -4.30 -8.74
C SER A 78 3.51 -4.91 -7.62
N PRO A 79 2.99 -4.08 -6.70
CA PRO A 79 1.94 -4.54 -5.79
C PRO A 79 0.76 -5.10 -6.57
N ALA A 80 0.05 -6.04 -5.96
CA ALA A 80 -1.20 -6.54 -6.53
C ALA A 80 -2.28 -5.45 -6.48
N ALA A 81 -2.26 -4.64 -5.43
CA ALA A 81 -3.17 -3.53 -5.23
C ALA A 81 -2.59 -2.58 -4.20
N MET A 82 -3.15 -1.37 -4.11
CA MET A 82 -2.72 -0.38 -3.13
C MET A 82 -3.92 0.15 -2.34
N VAL A 83 -3.75 0.26 -1.03
CA VAL A 83 -4.70 0.88 -0.12
C VAL A 83 -4.00 2.10 0.47
N ILE A 84 -4.47 3.28 0.10
CA ILE A 84 -3.88 4.54 0.53
C ILE A 84 -4.68 5.05 1.72
N LEU A 85 -4.02 5.23 2.86
CA LEU A 85 -4.69 5.59 4.11
C LEU A 85 -5.09 7.05 4.18
N ASP A 86 -4.48 7.91 3.37
CA ASP A 86 -4.89 9.31 3.25
C ASP A 86 -6.32 9.40 2.71
N ARG A 87 -7.00 10.46 3.05
CA ARG A 87 -8.35 10.74 2.53
C ARG A 87 -8.37 10.94 1.02
N SER A 88 -7.25 11.41 0.48
CA SER A 88 -7.11 11.62 -0.96
C SER A 88 -5.70 11.18 -1.35
N ALA A 89 -5.62 10.27 -2.30
CA ALA A 89 -4.33 9.82 -2.80
C ALA A 89 -3.56 11.02 -3.38
N ASP A 90 -2.27 11.06 -3.08
CA ASP A 90 -1.39 12.05 -3.70
C ASP A 90 -1.25 11.75 -5.20
N THR A 91 -0.89 12.79 -5.95
CA THR A 91 -0.78 12.71 -7.41
C THR A 91 0.21 11.64 -7.86
N ILE A 92 1.31 11.47 -7.15
CA ILE A 92 2.37 10.53 -7.53
C ILE A 92 1.83 9.10 -7.57
N VAL A 93 1.18 8.68 -6.48
CA VAL A 93 0.63 7.33 -6.36
C VAL A 93 -0.59 7.16 -7.25
N ALA A 94 -1.47 8.15 -7.30
CA ALA A 94 -2.66 8.08 -8.13
C ALA A 94 -2.31 7.91 -9.61
N VAL A 95 -1.43 8.75 -10.14
CA VAL A 95 -1.00 8.65 -11.53
C VAL A 95 -0.27 7.32 -11.77
N GLY A 96 0.62 6.94 -10.86
CA GLY A 96 1.33 5.67 -10.98
C GLY A 96 0.41 4.47 -11.03
N ALA A 97 -0.59 4.42 -10.17
CA ALA A 97 -1.56 3.33 -10.14
C ALA A 97 -2.37 3.27 -11.44
N ILE A 98 -2.79 4.43 -11.94
CA ILE A 98 -3.60 4.50 -13.16
C ILE A 98 -2.80 4.04 -14.37
N ILE A 99 -1.60 4.55 -14.58
CA ILE A 99 -0.79 4.19 -15.75
C ILE A 99 -0.28 2.75 -15.67
N ALA A 100 -0.05 2.24 -14.46
CA ALA A 100 0.40 0.87 -14.26
C ALA A 100 -0.76 -0.13 -14.17
N GLU A 101 -2.00 0.36 -14.17
CA GLU A 101 -3.19 -0.48 -14.04
C GLU A 101 -3.16 -1.34 -12.77
N ILE A 102 -2.79 -0.71 -11.66
CA ILE A 102 -2.78 -1.35 -10.33
C ILE A 102 -4.05 -0.91 -9.60
N PRO A 103 -4.93 -1.84 -9.19
CA PRO A 103 -6.12 -1.48 -8.42
C PRO A 103 -5.73 -0.71 -7.17
N ALA A 104 -6.39 0.42 -6.92
CA ALA A 104 -6.06 1.27 -5.79
C ALA A 104 -7.30 1.97 -5.25
N VAL A 105 -7.37 2.06 -3.92
CA VAL A 105 -8.42 2.79 -3.22
C VAL A 105 -7.79 3.71 -2.18
N ASP A 106 -8.47 4.80 -1.87
CA ASP A 106 -8.13 5.69 -0.76
C ASP A 106 -9.35 5.90 0.14
N SER A 107 -9.23 6.77 1.11
CA SER A 107 -10.33 7.11 2.03
C SER A 107 -10.88 5.93 2.82
N VAL A 108 -10.13 4.86 2.95
CA VAL A 108 -10.54 3.73 3.79
C VAL A 108 -10.29 4.10 5.25
N GLU A 109 -11.29 3.90 6.09
CA GLU A 109 -11.18 4.28 7.50
C GLU A 109 -10.43 3.23 8.32
N LEU A 110 -9.12 3.24 8.16
CA LEU A 110 -8.20 2.43 8.94
C LEU A 110 -7.17 3.33 9.57
N LYS A 111 -6.88 3.09 10.84
CA LYS A 111 -5.86 3.85 11.57
C LYS A 111 -4.78 2.92 12.06
N LEU A 112 -3.54 3.41 12.01
CA LEU A 112 -2.41 2.68 12.56
C LEU A 112 -2.58 2.52 14.06
N GLU A 113 -2.39 1.29 14.53
CA GLU A 113 -2.50 0.95 15.93
C GLU A 113 -1.12 0.72 16.52
N LEU A 114 -0.81 1.45 17.59
CA LEU A 114 0.45 1.32 18.31
C LEU A 114 0.23 0.47 19.55
N GLY A 115 0.07 -0.82 19.38
CA GLY A 115 -0.08 -1.74 20.48
C GLY A 115 1.23 -2.07 21.18
N ALA A 116 1.18 -2.94 22.18
CA ALA A 116 2.37 -3.46 22.82
C ALA A 116 3.29 -4.11 21.78
N GLY A 117 4.56 -3.74 21.80
CA GLY A 117 5.51 -4.23 20.81
C GLY A 117 5.47 -3.51 19.47
N ALA A 118 4.66 -2.47 19.36
CA ALA A 118 4.48 -1.77 18.09
C ALA A 118 5.76 -1.10 17.57
N ALA A 119 6.66 -0.75 18.45
CA ALA A 119 7.93 -0.14 18.06
C ALA A 119 9.01 -1.17 17.74
N GLU A 120 8.74 -2.43 17.92
CA GLU A 120 9.73 -3.49 17.82
C GLU A 120 9.33 -4.55 16.80
N GLY A 121 10.24 -4.87 15.92
CA GLY A 121 10.09 -5.96 14.99
C GLY A 121 8.85 -5.87 14.10
N GLU A 122 8.46 -6.99 13.59
CA GLU A 122 7.41 -7.08 12.57
C GLU A 122 6.00 -6.79 13.09
N GLY A 123 5.71 -7.16 14.31
CA GLY A 123 4.40 -6.95 14.90
C GLY A 123 4.02 -5.49 15.06
N GLY A 124 5.04 -4.61 15.13
CA GLY A 124 4.79 -3.19 15.34
C GLY A 124 4.26 -2.44 14.14
N ARG A 125 4.42 -2.98 12.95
CA ARG A 125 4.05 -2.30 11.71
C ARG A 125 2.68 -2.72 11.20
N GLY A 126 2.17 -3.84 11.67
CA GLY A 126 1.14 -4.60 11.01
C GLY A 126 -0.28 -4.45 11.51
N LEU A 127 -0.57 -3.46 12.35
CA LEU A 127 -1.88 -3.37 12.95
C LEU A 127 -2.61 -2.12 12.49
N LEU A 128 -3.71 -2.32 11.81
CA LEU A 128 -4.62 -1.25 11.41
C LEU A 128 -6.01 -1.56 11.95
N ARG A 129 -6.62 -0.58 12.58
CA ARG A 129 -7.93 -0.76 13.19
C ARG A 129 -8.96 0.13 12.52
N ASP A 130 -10.13 -0.41 12.24
CA ASP A 130 -11.26 0.40 11.81
C ASP A 130 -11.98 1.02 13.03
N GLY A 131 -13.02 1.81 12.77
CA GLY A 131 -13.77 2.45 13.84
C GLY A 131 -14.70 1.52 14.63
N GLU A 132 -14.83 0.27 14.20
CA GLU A 132 -15.78 -0.69 14.79
C GLU A 132 -15.09 -1.92 15.40
N GLY A 133 -13.78 -1.87 15.57
CA GLY A 133 -13.04 -2.96 16.19
C GLY A 133 -12.43 -3.97 15.22
N GLY A 134 -12.63 -3.81 13.92
CA GLY A 134 -11.97 -4.65 12.94
C GLY A 134 -10.47 -4.39 12.94
N LEU A 135 -9.68 -5.43 12.72
CA LEU A 135 -8.22 -5.34 12.79
C LEU A 135 -7.60 -6.00 11.57
N LEU A 136 -6.87 -5.21 10.80
CA LEU A 136 -6.09 -5.71 9.67
C LEU A 136 -4.64 -5.86 10.10
N ARG A 137 -4.09 -7.05 9.88
CA ARG A 137 -2.71 -7.37 10.25
C ARG A 137 -1.83 -7.52 9.03
N ASP A 138 -0.56 -7.16 9.19
CA ASP A 138 0.45 -7.41 8.18
C ASP A 138 0.48 -8.90 7.84
N GLY A 139 0.54 -9.23 6.55
CA GLY A 139 0.52 -10.62 6.09
C GLY A 139 -0.86 -11.22 5.91
N GLU A 140 -1.92 -10.56 6.36
CA GLU A 140 -3.28 -11.03 6.20
C GLU A 140 -3.77 -10.86 4.76
N GLU A 141 -4.60 -11.77 4.30
CA GLU A 141 -5.15 -11.70 2.95
C GLU A 141 -6.14 -10.55 2.84
N VAL A 142 -5.99 -9.72 1.80
CA VAL A 142 -6.86 -8.60 1.53
C VAL A 142 -7.32 -8.63 0.10
N VAL A 143 -8.61 -8.43 -0.13
CA VAL A 143 -9.17 -8.21 -1.46
C VAL A 143 -9.43 -6.73 -1.62
N VAL A 144 -8.94 -6.15 -2.70
CA VAL A 144 -9.22 -4.76 -3.06
C VAL A 144 -10.12 -4.77 -4.27
N ASN A 145 -11.35 -4.29 -4.10
CA ASN A 145 -12.28 -4.10 -5.20
C ASN A 145 -12.38 -2.60 -5.50
N ALA A 146 -11.51 -2.14 -6.37
CA ALA A 146 -11.47 -0.73 -6.72
C ALA A 146 -12.54 -0.37 -7.76
N ASP A 147 -13.17 -1.35 -8.40
CA ASP A 147 -14.30 -1.09 -9.29
C ASP A 147 -15.50 -0.60 -8.49
N GLU A 148 -15.75 -1.17 -7.32
CA GLU A 148 -16.84 -0.79 -6.44
C GLU A 148 -16.41 0.07 -5.26
N GLY A 149 -15.11 0.18 -5.02
CA GLY A 149 -14.58 1.07 -3.99
C GLY A 149 -14.63 0.50 -2.57
N TYR A 150 -14.16 -0.74 -2.37
CA TYR A 150 -14.05 -1.29 -1.02
C TYR A 150 -12.88 -2.26 -0.89
N ILE A 151 -12.53 -2.56 0.34
CA ILE A 151 -11.59 -3.64 0.65
C ILE A 151 -12.28 -4.66 1.55
N GLU A 152 -11.78 -5.88 1.51
CA GLU A 152 -12.32 -6.97 2.32
C GLU A 152 -11.18 -7.79 2.93
N PHE A 153 -11.28 -8.06 4.23
CA PHE A 153 -10.27 -8.85 4.94
C PHE A 153 -10.86 -9.61 6.12
#